data_2f9d77aa4edf30bf5bc5035c862286c9
#
_entry.id   2f9d77aa4edf30bf5bc5035c862286c9
#
_cell.length_a   1.000
_cell.length_b   1.000
_cell.length_c   1.000
_cell.angle_alpha   90.00
_cell.angle_beta   90.00
_cell.angle_gamma   90.00
#
_symmetry.space_group_name_H-M   'P 1'
#
loop_
_entity.id
_entity.type
_entity.pdbx_description
1 polymer ?
#
loop_
_entity_poly.entity_id
_entity_poly.type
_entity_poly.pdbx_seq_one_letter_code
_entity_poly.pdbx_strand_id
1 'polypeptide(L)'
;MYTVSVRRDLIARHYLIGGDWGAENDPHSHPYVIEVRLEAAELDQHGYLVDIVKIEEELQAVVDYFGESMLNDLPEFEALNPSIEHFSRIVCGKLLDGIKPPGSGRFTVRIWENDSCWAAYVMDY
;
A
#
# COMPACT_ATOMS: atom_id res chain seq x y z
N MET A 1 -15.65 1.01 -17.40
CA MET A 1 -14.43 1.16 -16.58
C MET A 1 -13.84 -0.21 -16.30
N TYR A 2 -12.56 -0.40 -16.60
CA TYR A 2 -11.86 -1.65 -16.31
C TYR A 2 -11.16 -1.54 -14.96
N THR A 3 -10.96 -2.67 -14.30
CA THR A 3 -10.28 -2.74 -13.00
C THR A 3 -9.25 -3.88 -13.01
N VAL A 4 -8.03 -3.59 -12.55
CA VAL A 4 -7.00 -4.60 -12.30
C VAL A 4 -6.58 -4.48 -10.84
N SER A 5 -6.42 -5.60 -10.16
CA SER A 5 -6.03 -5.64 -8.75
C SER A 5 -5.00 -6.73 -8.50
N VAL A 6 -3.99 -6.41 -7.69
CA VAL A 6 -2.95 -7.36 -7.25
C VAL A 6 -2.77 -7.23 -5.74
N ARG A 7 -2.55 -8.34 -5.05
CA ARG A 7 -2.41 -8.39 -3.58
C ARG A 7 -1.12 -9.08 -3.17
N ARG A 8 -0.57 -8.66 -2.03
CA ARG A 8 0.56 -9.33 -1.36
C ARG A 8 0.41 -9.20 0.15
N ASP A 9 0.90 -10.21 0.84
CA ASP A 9 0.99 -10.22 2.31
C ASP A 9 2.35 -9.66 2.72
N LEU A 10 2.38 -9.01 3.87
CA LEU A 10 3.63 -8.65 4.52
C LEU A 10 3.46 -8.61 6.04
N ILE A 11 4.57 -8.79 6.76
CA ILE A 11 4.63 -8.59 8.20
C ILE A 11 5.59 -7.42 8.45
N ALA A 12 5.14 -6.43 9.19
CA ALA A 12 5.97 -5.32 9.62
C ALA A 12 5.80 -5.12 11.13
N ARG A 13 6.71 -4.38 11.73
CA ARG A 13 6.68 -4.05 13.16
C ARG A 13 6.33 -2.59 13.32
N HIS A 14 5.59 -2.28 14.37
CA HIS A 14 5.27 -0.91 14.72
C HIS A 14 4.92 -0.77 16.21
N TYR A 15 4.83 0.47 16.66
CA TYR A 15 4.21 0.84 17.94
C TYR A 15 3.43 2.14 17.72
N LEU A 16 2.27 2.24 18.40
CA LEU A 16 1.42 3.42 18.28
C LEU A 16 1.94 4.56 19.15
N ILE A 17 1.79 5.78 18.66
CA ILE A 17 2.26 7.01 19.32
C ILE A 17 1.14 8.05 19.38
N GLY A 18 1.26 8.98 20.31
CA GLY A 18 0.34 10.13 20.41
C GLY A 18 -0.92 9.86 21.23
N GLY A 19 -1.04 8.69 21.85
CA GLY A 19 -2.19 8.32 22.67
C GLY A 19 -1.92 7.10 23.52
N ASP A 20 -2.97 6.60 24.20
CA ASP A 20 -2.90 5.40 25.01
C ASP A 20 -3.75 4.30 24.38
N TRP A 21 -3.08 3.30 23.82
CA TRP A 21 -3.68 2.10 23.23
C TRP A 21 -3.22 0.82 23.94
N GLY A 22 -2.77 0.95 25.20
CA GLY A 22 -2.34 -0.19 25.99
C GLY A 22 -1.12 -0.88 25.41
N ALA A 23 -1.19 -2.19 25.20
CA ALA A 23 -0.08 -2.99 24.70
C ALA A 23 0.39 -2.57 23.29
N GLU A 24 -0.46 -1.94 22.50
CA GLU A 24 -0.13 -1.49 21.14
C GLU A 24 0.81 -0.28 21.12
N ASN A 25 1.03 0.37 22.25
CA ASN A 25 2.07 1.38 22.40
C ASN A 25 3.48 0.76 22.47
N ASP A 26 3.58 -0.54 22.68
CA ASP A 26 4.85 -1.27 22.68
C ASP A 26 5.14 -1.87 21.30
N PRO A 27 6.42 -1.99 20.91
CA PRO A 27 6.80 -2.61 19.65
C PRO A 27 6.21 -4.02 19.49
N HIS A 28 5.55 -4.27 18.37
CA HIS A 28 4.96 -5.57 18.06
C HIS A 28 4.96 -5.82 16.54
N SER A 29 4.90 -7.10 16.17
CA SER A 29 4.74 -7.50 14.76
C SER A 29 3.28 -7.51 14.38
N HIS A 30 2.98 -7.10 13.15
CA HIS A 30 1.62 -7.05 12.64
C HIS A 30 1.58 -7.57 11.19
N PRO A 31 0.68 -8.54 10.89
CA PRO A 31 0.45 -8.97 9.52
C PRO A 31 -0.44 -7.94 8.79
N TYR A 32 -0.12 -7.71 7.52
CA TYR A 32 -0.89 -6.84 6.64
C TYR A 32 -1.14 -7.53 5.32
N VAL A 33 -2.24 -7.16 4.65
CA VAL A 33 -2.45 -7.46 3.23
C VAL A 33 -2.50 -6.12 2.50
N ILE A 34 -1.69 -5.97 1.45
CA ILE A 34 -1.70 -4.79 0.59
C ILE A 34 -2.32 -5.17 -0.75
N GLU A 35 -3.33 -4.40 -1.16
CA GLU A 35 -3.93 -4.49 -2.49
C GLU A 35 -3.67 -3.19 -3.24
N VAL A 36 -3.19 -3.29 -4.46
CA VAL A 36 -3.16 -2.17 -5.39
C VAL A 36 -4.20 -2.41 -6.47
N ARG A 37 -5.03 -1.40 -6.72
CA ARG A 37 -6.11 -1.45 -7.69
C ARG A 37 -5.99 -0.26 -8.64
N LEU A 38 -6.03 -0.56 -9.93
CA LEU A 38 -6.07 0.44 -10.99
C LEU A 38 -7.40 0.35 -11.72
N GLU A 39 -8.02 1.50 -11.96
CA GLU A 39 -9.27 1.61 -12.70
C GLU A 39 -9.10 2.64 -13.80
N ALA A 40 -9.48 2.29 -15.03
CA ALA A 40 -9.42 3.20 -16.19
C ALA A 40 -10.48 2.85 -17.22
N ALA A 41 -10.87 3.84 -18.00
CA ALA A 41 -11.85 3.66 -19.06
C ALA A 41 -11.24 3.06 -20.33
N GLU A 42 -9.94 3.27 -20.55
CA GLU A 42 -9.24 2.89 -21.78
C GLU A 42 -8.23 1.77 -21.55
N LEU A 43 -8.05 0.94 -22.56
CA LEU A 43 -7.01 -0.09 -22.59
C LEU A 43 -5.97 0.26 -23.66
N ASP A 44 -4.79 -0.34 -23.55
CA ASP A 44 -3.77 -0.19 -24.59
C ASP A 44 -4.09 -1.05 -25.83
N GLN A 45 -3.19 -1.03 -26.83
CA GLN A 45 -3.35 -1.78 -28.08
C GLN A 45 -3.44 -3.29 -27.90
N HIS A 46 -2.99 -3.81 -26.76
CA HIS A 46 -3.02 -5.24 -26.44
C HIS A 46 -4.24 -5.63 -25.59
N GLY A 47 -5.08 -4.66 -25.22
CA GLY A 47 -6.21 -4.90 -24.33
C GLY A 47 -5.83 -4.90 -22.85
N TYR A 48 -4.70 -4.30 -22.48
CA TYR A 48 -4.25 -4.19 -21.09
C TYR A 48 -4.47 -2.78 -20.54
N LEU A 49 -4.94 -2.69 -19.30
CA LEU A 49 -4.96 -1.44 -18.56
C LEU A 49 -3.54 -1.05 -18.16
N VAL A 50 -2.78 -2.03 -17.68
CA VAL A 50 -1.37 -1.91 -17.32
C VAL A 50 -0.77 -3.32 -17.29
N ASP A 51 0.53 -3.42 -17.47
CA ASP A 51 1.23 -4.70 -17.37
C ASP A 51 1.21 -5.21 -15.92
N ILE A 52 0.53 -6.34 -15.68
CA ILE A 52 0.43 -6.96 -14.36
C ILE A 52 1.81 -7.33 -13.80
N VAL A 53 2.75 -7.74 -14.65
CA VAL A 53 4.12 -8.07 -14.21
C VAL A 53 4.77 -6.84 -13.59
N LYS A 54 4.56 -5.65 -14.15
CA LYS A 54 5.08 -4.39 -13.61
C LYS A 54 4.47 -4.09 -12.23
N ILE A 55 3.16 -4.33 -12.07
CA ILE A 55 2.50 -4.18 -10.78
C ILE A 55 3.11 -5.13 -9.75
N GLU A 56 3.28 -6.41 -10.13
CA GLU A 56 3.83 -7.42 -9.22
C GLU A 56 5.25 -7.09 -8.79
N GLU A 57 6.11 -6.63 -9.71
CA GLU A 57 7.48 -6.21 -9.40
C GLU A 57 7.53 -5.05 -8.40
N GLU A 58 6.75 -4.01 -8.65
CA GLU A 58 6.74 -2.84 -7.77
C GLU A 58 6.10 -3.14 -6.41
N LEU A 59 5.06 -3.97 -6.38
CA LEU A 59 4.44 -4.39 -5.13
C LEU A 59 5.39 -5.28 -4.31
N GLN A 60 6.15 -6.17 -4.97
CA GLN A 60 7.17 -6.97 -4.30
C GLN A 60 8.28 -6.08 -3.72
N ALA A 61 8.71 -5.04 -4.43
CA ALA A 61 9.68 -4.08 -3.93
C ALA A 61 9.18 -3.36 -2.66
N VAL A 62 7.90 -3.03 -2.61
CA VAL A 62 7.26 -2.45 -1.41
C VAL A 62 7.27 -3.46 -0.25
N VAL A 63 6.90 -4.71 -0.52
CA VAL A 63 6.93 -5.78 0.49
C VAL A 63 8.35 -5.98 1.03
N ASP A 64 9.35 -5.98 0.16
CA ASP A 64 10.76 -6.15 0.56
C ASP A 64 11.25 -4.97 1.40
N TYR A 65 10.81 -3.76 1.08
CA TYR A 65 11.24 -2.55 1.79
C TYR A 65 10.62 -2.45 3.20
N PHE A 66 9.31 -2.68 3.32
CA PHE A 66 8.60 -2.53 4.60
C PHE A 66 8.60 -3.82 5.43
N GLY A 67 8.70 -4.97 4.78
CA GLY A 67 8.63 -6.27 5.45
C GLY A 67 9.73 -6.43 6.50
N GLU A 68 9.37 -6.98 7.67
CA GLU A 68 10.24 -7.19 8.82
C GLU A 68 10.86 -5.90 9.40
N SER A 69 10.49 -4.72 8.87
CA SER A 69 10.99 -3.43 9.34
C SER A 69 10.15 -2.90 10.50
N MET A 70 10.76 -2.07 11.35
CA MET A 70 10.05 -1.21 12.28
C MET A 70 9.59 0.03 11.52
N LEU A 71 8.29 0.15 11.24
CA LEU A 71 7.75 1.26 10.45
C LEU A 71 8.10 2.63 11.06
N ASN A 72 8.03 2.73 12.39
CA ASN A 72 8.34 3.98 13.10
C ASN A 72 9.76 4.49 12.83
N ASP A 73 10.70 3.61 12.49
CA ASP A 73 12.10 3.97 12.24
C ASP A 73 12.38 4.38 10.80
N LEU A 74 11.42 4.19 9.90
CA LEU A 74 11.57 4.54 8.49
C LEU A 74 11.31 6.03 8.28
N PRO A 75 12.04 6.69 7.36
CA PRO A 75 11.89 8.14 7.15
C PRO A 75 10.48 8.53 6.72
N GLU A 76 9.75 7.67 6.02
CA GLU A 76 8.37 7.91 5.59
C GLU A 76 7.40 8.06 6.77
N PHE A 77 7.73 7.47 7.92
CA PHE A 77 6.91 7.52 9.13
C PHE A 77 7.42 8.48 10.19
N GLU A 78 8.39 9.33 9.86
CA GLU A 78 8.93 10.30 10.82
C GLU A 78 7.81 11.18 11.38
N ALA A 79 7.68 11.21 12.72
CA ALA A 79 6.66 11.95 13.44
C ALA A 79 5.21 11.56 13.11
N LEU A 80 4.99 10.39 12.49
CA LEU A 80 3.67 9.89 12.16
C LEU A 80 3.33 8.66 13.01
N ASN A 81 2.08 8.60 13.48
CA ASN A 81 1.54 7.35 13.99
C ASN A 81 1.41 6.35 12.82
N PRO A 82 1.93 5.12 12.95
CA PRO A 82 1.91 4.14 11.85
C PRO A 82 0.54 3.48 11.68
N SER A 83 -0.49 4.30 11.48
CA SER A 83 -1.83 3.83 11.18
C SER A 83 -1.90 3.23 9.78
N ILE A 84 -2.91 2.38 9.51
CA ILE A 84 -3.10 1.85 8.14
C ILE A 84 -3.51 2.95 7.16
N GLU A 85 -4.10 4.05 7.64
CA GLU A 85 -4.41 5.22 6.80
C GLU A 85 -3.12 5.88 6.30
N HIS A 86 -2.18 6.19 7.17
CA HIS A 86 -0.87 6.72 6.79
C HIS A 86 -0.09 5.73 5.93
N PHE A 87 -0.12 4.44 6.31
CA PHE A 87 0.58 3.41 5.57
C PHE A 87 0.05 3.27 4.13
N SER A 88 -1.27 3.27 3.96
CA SER A 88 -1.89 3.18 2.63
C SER A 88 -1.51 4.38 1.75
N ARG A 89 -1.46 5.58 2.30
CA ARG A 89 -1.04 6.79 1.56
C ARG A 89 0.42 6.70 1.11
N ILE A 90 1.30 6.29 2.02
CA ILE A 90 2.74 6.17 1.73
C ILE A 90 2.98 5.12 0.65
N VAL A 91 2.37 3.95 0.78
CA VAL A 91 2.48 2.87 -0.21
C VAL A 91 1.89 3.30 -1.56
N CYS A 92 0.75 3.99 -1.54
CA CYS A 92 0.10 4.49 -2.75
C CYS A 92 1.04 5.39 -3.57
N GLY A 93 1.70 6.35 -2.92
CA GLY A 93 2.67 7.22 -3.58
C GLY A 93 3.84 6.45 -4.18
N LYS A 94 4.41 5.52 -3.42
CA LYS A 94 5.54 4.69 -3.90
C LYS A 94 5.16 3.83 -5.10
N LEU A 95 4.00 3.17 -5.05
CA LEU A 95 3.54 2.31 -6.14
C LEU A 95 3.18 3.10 -7.39
N LEU A 96 2.52 4.23 -7.25
CA LEU A 96 2.18 5.08 -8.40
C LEU A 96 3.45 5.58 -9.10
N ASP A 97 4.45 6.01 -8.34
CA ASP A 97 5.73 6.47 -8.88
C ASP A 97 6.50 5.34 -9.58
N GLY A 98 6.42 4.12 -9.06
CA GLY A 98 7.11 2.96 -9.62
C GLY A 98 6.39 2.37 -10.84
N ILE A 99 5.09 2.22 -10.78
CA ILE A 99 4.29 1.59 -11.84
C ILE A 99 4.13 2.52 -13.05
N LYS A 100 3.88 3.81 -12.82
CA LYS A 100 3.70 4.83 -13.88
C LYS A 100 2.69 4.36 -14.93
N PRO A 101 1.42 4.12 -14.55
CA PRO A 101 0.43 3.61 -15.49
C PRO A 101 0.20 4.60 -16.62
N PRO A 102 -0.05 4.12 -17.85
CA PRO A 102 -0.29 5.01 -18.99
C PRO A 102 -1.69 5.64 -18.92
N GLY A 103 -1.85 6.80 -19.55
CA GLY A 103 -3.13 7.47 -19.68
C GLY A 103 -3.60 8.10 -18.37
N SER A 104 -4.89 7.96 -18.10
CA SER A 104 -5.52 8.51 -16.90
C SER A 104 -6.45 7.49 -16.26
N GLY A 105 -6.58 7.58 -14.94
CA GLY A 105 -7.43 6.65 -14.19
C GLY A 105 -7.38 6.90 -12.70
N ARG A 106 -7.79 5.90 -11.95
CA ARG A 106 -7.82 5.92 -10.50
C ARG A 106 -6.89 4.83 -9.96
N PHE A 107 -6.04 5.22 -9.03
CA PHE A 107 -5.07 4.35 -8.38
C PHE A 107 -5.40 4.27 -6.89
N THR A 108 -5.71 3.08 -6.41
CA THR A 108 -6.12 2.85 -5.03
C THR A 108 -5.17 1.86 -4.37
N VAL A 109 -4.67 2.18 -3.19
CA VAL A 109 -4.01 1.21 -2.32
C VAL A 109 -4.88 0.98 -1.10
N ARG A 110 -5.16 -0.28 -0.83
CA ARG A 110 -5.95 -0.72 0.32
C ARG A 110 -5.07 -1.62 1.18
N ILE A 111 -5.05 -1.35 2.47
CA ILE A 111 -4.29 -2.17 3.43
C ILE A 111 -5.23 -2.70 4.49
N TRP A 112 -5.28 -4.04 4.59
CA TRP A 112 -6.00 -4.73 5.67
C TRP A 112 -5.07 -4.95 6.85
N GLU A 113 -5.56 -4.69 8.05
CA GLU A 113 -4.89 -5.08 9.28
C GLU A 113 -5.40 -6.42 9.82
N ASN A 114 -6.57 -6.87 9.35
CA ASN A 114 -7.16 -8.18 9.60
C ASN A 114 -8.18 -8.48 8.50
N ASP A 115 -8.90 -9.61 8.59
CA ASP A 115 -9.85 -10.03 7.56
C ASP A 115 -11.04 -9.09 7.39
N SER A 116 -11.32 -8.25 8.38
CA SER A 116 -12.52 -7.41 8.44
C SER A 116 -12.26 -5.92 8.25
N CYS A 117 -11.04 -5.45 8.51
CA CYS A 117 -10.73 -4.01 8.63
C CYS A 117 -9.65 -3.60 7.67
N TRP A 118 -9.92 -2.54 6.91
CA TRP A 118 -8.96 -1.96 5.98
C TRP A 118 -9.10 -0.44 5.92
N ALA A 119 -8.04 0.20 5.48
CA ALA A 119 -8.04 1.59 5.05
C ALA A 119 -7.51 1.67 3.63
N ALA A 120 -7.86 2.72 2.92
CA ALA A 120 -7.39 2.92 1.55
C ALA A 120 -7.03 4.39 1.30
N TYR A 121 -6.14 4.59 0.34
CA TYR A 121 -5.82 5.89 -0.20
C TYR A 121 -5.96 5.87 -1.71
N VAL A 122 -6.55 6.92 -2.26
CA VAL A 122 -6.88 7.02 -3.69
C VAL A 122 -6.15 8.22 -4.29
N MET A 123 -5.53 8.01 -5.44
CA MET A 123 -4.93 9.06 -6.24
C MET A 123 -5.43 8.93 -7.68
N ASP A 124 -5.67 10.06 -8.34
CA ASP A 124 -5.92 10.08 -9.78
C ASP A 124 -4.60 10.20 -10.52
N TYR A 125 -4.54 9.66 -11.72
CA TYR A 125 -3.37 9.76 -12.59
C TYR A 125 -3.76 10.02 -14.04
#